data_d7197e20cb1716122ee2d2ab1ce066bf
#
_entry.id   d7197e20cb1716122ee2d2ab1ce066bf
#
_cell.length_a   1.000
_cell.length_b   1.000
_cell.length_c   1.000
_cell.angle_alpha   90.00
_cell.angle_beta   90.00
_cell.angle_gamma   90.00
#
_symmetry.space_group_name_H-M   'P 1'
#
loop_
_entity.id
_entity.type
_entity.pdbx_description
1 polymer ?
#
loop_
_entity_poly.entity_id
_entity_poly.type
_entity_poly.pdbx_seq_one_letter_code
_entity_poly.pdbx_strand_id
1 'polypeptide(L)'
;MMGKILGVAFVGLTQFLLWIILTLIISTVAELWFLDSTVNSAMSSSNQSIVLAKVASLTGGINLTQIFFSFIFYFLSGYLMYSSLFAAVGSAVDAEADTQQFILPVTIPLILSFILIQPIIDNPDGALAFWMSMIPFTSPIIMMVRLPFGVPSWEIYLSMLILVGTFITTTWIAGRIYRTGILMYGKKASYKELWKWIKY
;
A
#
# COMPACT_ATOMS: atom_id res chain seq x y z
N MET A 1 -9.80 -8.68 -18.44
CA MET A 1 -9.29 -7.58 -17.63
C MET A 1 -8.87 -8.04 -16.23
N MET A 2 -9.75 -8.63 -15.44
CA MET A 2 -9.47 -9.14 -14.08
C MET A 2 -8.24 -10.08 -14.01
N GLY A 3 -8.06 -11.00 -14.96
CA GLY A 3 -6.91 -11.92 -14.97
C GLY A 3 -5.55 -11.21 -15.09
N LYS A 4 -5.43 -10.14 -15.88
CA LYS A 4 -4.20 -9.34 -15.96
C LYS A 4 -3.92 -8.61 -14.65
N ILE A 5 -4.94 -8.03 -14.03
CA ILE A 5 -4.83 -7.31 -12.76
C ILE A 5 -4.37 -8.28 -11.65
N LEU A 6 -5.03 -9.43 -11.54
CA LEU A 6 -4.64 -10.46 -10.58
C LEU A 6 -3.21 -10.99 -10.83
N GLY A 7 -2.86 -11.23 -12.10
CA GLY A 7 -1.50 -11.68 -12.46
C GLY A 7 -0.42 -10.71 -12.01
N VAL A 8 -0.60 -9.40 -12.26
CA VAL A 8 0.36 -8.37 -11.81
C VAL A 8 0.36 -8.21 -10.29
N ALA A 9 -0.79 -8.40 -9.60
CA ALA A 9 -0.83 -8.41 -8.13
C ALA A 9 0.02 -9.55 -7.55
N PHE A 10 -0.07 -10.76 -8.13
CA PHE A 10 0.76 -11.90 -7.71
C PHE A 10 2.25 -11.64 -7.97
N VAL A 11 2.60 -11.03 -9.11
CA VAL A 11 3.99 -10.62 -9.37
C VAL A 11 4.47 -9.63 -8.32
N GLY A 12 3.66 -8.63 -7.92
CA GLY A 12 4.00 -7.69 -6.87
C GLY A 12 4.22 -8.37 -5.51
N LEU A 13 3.37 -9.33 -5.14
CA LEU A 13 3.55 -10.12 -3.90
C LEU A 13 4.81 -10.98 -3.94
N THR A 14 5.09 -11.66 -5.05
CA THR A 14 6.32 -12.46 -5.19
C THR A 14 7.56 -11.59 -5.15
N GLN A 15 7.54 -10.41 -5.77
CA GLN A 15 8.63 -9.44 -5.71
C GLN A 15 8.86 -8.95 -4.28
N PHE A 16 7.80 -8.67 -3.52
CA PHE A 16 7.90 -8.27 -2.11
C PHE A 16 8.52 -9.37 -1.25
N LEU A 17 8.11 -10.63 -1.42
CA LEU A 17 8.73 -11.78 -0.74
C LEU A 17 10.22 -11.90 -1.09
N LEU A 18 10.57 -11.71 -2.36
CA LEU A 18 11.96 -11.75 -2.81
C LEU A 18 12.79 -10.65 -2.14
N TRP A 19 12.26 -9.44 -1.98
CA TRP A 19 12.92 -8.35 -1.26
C TRP A 19 13.15 -8.66 0.22
N ILE A 20 12.16 -9.29 0.89
CA ILE A 20 12.32 -9.74 2.28
C ILE A 20 13.46 -10.75 2.38
N ILE A 21 13.47 -11.78 1.52
CA ILE A 21 14.52 -12.80 1.50
C ILE A 21 15.88 -12.16 1.22
N LEU A 22 15.96 -11.27 0.23
CA LEU A 22 17.18 -10.56 -0.11
C LEU A 22 17.70 -9.71 1.05
N THR A 23 16.82 -9.00 1.75
CA THR A 23 17.17 -8.19 2.92
C THR A 23 17.71 -9.06 4.04
N LEU A 24 17.08 -10.21 4.31
CA LEU A 24 17.58 -11.18 5.29
C LEU A 24 18.95 -11.74 4.90
N ILE A 25 19.18 -12.08 3.64
CA ILE A 25 20.47 -12.56 3.16
C ILE A 25 21.53 -11.46 3.29
N ILE A 26 21.25 -10.23 2.86
CA ILE A 26 22.17 -9.11 2.95
C ILE A 26 22.50 -8.81 4.41
N SER A 27 21.52 -8.80 5.31
CA SER A 27 21.77 -8.54 6.74
C SER A 27 22.67 -9.61 7.36
N THR A 28 22.41 -10.89 7.08
CA THR A 28 23.25 -11.98 7.59
C THR A 28 24.67 -11.95 7.00
N VAL A 29 24.82 -11.65 5.71
CA VAL A 29 26.15 -11.51 5.07
C VAL A 29 26.87 -10.28 5.62
N ALA A 30 26.18 -9.16 5.81
CA ALA A 30 26.75 -7.96 6.41
C ALA A 30 27.20 -8.21 7.84
N GLU A 31 26.41 -8.89 8.66
CA GLU A 31 26.82 -9.31 10.00
C GLU A 31 28.08 -10.17 9.97
N LEU A 32 28.16 -11.17 9.11
CA LEU A 32 29.35 -12.02 8.97
C LEU A 32 30.59 -11.22 8.52
N TRP A 33 30.41 -10.25 7.61
CA TRP A 33 31.53 -9.44 7.07
C TRP A 33 31.99 -8.34 8.03
N PHE A 34 31.08 -7.65 8.70
CA PHE A 34 31.40 -6.53 9.59
C PHE A 34 31.74 -6.98 11.02
N LEU A 35 31.17 -8.10 11.49
CA LEU A 35 31.50 -8.64 12.83
C LEU A 35 32.87 -9.32 12.89
N ASP A 36 33.32 -9.93 11.78
CA ASP A 36 34.64 -10.60 11.77
C ASP A 36 35.83 -9.61 11.86
N SER A 37 35.59 -8.33 11.52
CA SER A 37 36.62 -7.29 11.55
C SER A 37 36.72 -6.46 12.85
N THR A 38 35.65 -6.42 13.69
CA THR A 38 35.62 -5.53 14.86
C THR A 38 35.22 -6.20 16.18
N VAL A 39 34.73 -7.43 16.17
CA VAL A 39 34.06 -8.03 17.34
C VAL A 39 34.81 -9.15 18.04
N ASN A 40 35.97 -9.57 17.54
CA ASN A 40 36.82 -10.53 18.28
C ASN A 40 37.39 -9.97 19.61
N SER A 41 37.14 -8.69 19.91
CA SER A 41 37.68 -8.06 21.15
C SER A 41 36.60 -7.59 22.13
N ALA A 42 35.32 -7.64 21.86
CA ALA A 42 34.28 -6.97 22.70
C ALA A 42 32.96 -7.71 22.91
N MET A 43 32.74 -8.88 22.36
CA MET A 43 31.49 -9.62 22.63
C MET A 43 31.69 -10.77 23.61
N SER A 44 31.75 -10.42 24.90
CA SER A 44 31.34 -11.36 25.94
C SER A 44 29.87 -11.71 25.77
N SER A 45 29.50 -12.95 26.06
CA SER A 45 28.15 -13.54 25.95
C SER A 45 27.01 -12.73 26.59
N SER A 46 27.32 -11.68 27.36
CA SER A 46 26.36 -10.75 27.97
C SER A 46 25.72 -9.79 26.98
N ASN A 47 26.39 -9.38 25.90
CA ASN A 47 25.85 -8.40 24.96
C ASN A 47 24.83 -9.03 23.98
N GLN A 48 25.02 -10.31 23.66
CA GLN A 48 24.08 -11.02 22.77
C GLN A 48 22.71 -11.24 23.43
N SER A 49 22.69 -11.50 24.74
CA SER A 49 21.48 -11.62 25.53
C SER A 49 20.75 -10.26 25.67
N ILE A 50 21.51 -9.15 25.79
CA ILE A 50 20.96 -7.79 25.87
C ILE A 50 20.36 -7.37 24.54
N VAL A 51 21.01 -7.65 23.41
CA VAL A 51 20.48 -7.36 22.06
C VAL A 51 19.23 -8.20 21.78
N LEU A 52 19.27 -9.50 22.08
CA LEU A 52 18.09 -10.37 21.96
C LEU A 52 16.96 -9.95 22.89
N ALA A 53 17.24 -9.56 24.12
CA ALA A 53 16.25 -9.04 25.07
C ALA A 53 15.66 -7.70 24.58
N LYS A 54 16.48 -6.82 24.00
CA LYS A 54 16.03 -5.55 23.43
C LYS A 54 15.19 -5.76 22.17
N VAL A 55 15.58 -6.67 21.29
CA VAL A 55 14.76 -7.06 20.12
C VAL A 55 13.46 -7.71 20.59
N ALA A 56 13.51 -8.63 21.56
CA ALA A 56 12.33 -9.26 22.13
C ALA A 56 11.40 -8.25 22.84
N SER A 57 11.95 -7.24 23.51
CA SER A 57 11.15 -6.17 24.12
C SER A 57 10.52 -5.23 23.08
N LEU A 58 11.19 -4.99 21.96
CA LEU A 58 10.64 -4.20 20.85
C LEU A 58 9.58 -4.97 20.06
N THR A 59 9.74 -6.29 19.93
CA THR A 59 8.78 -7.16 19.23
C THR A 59 7.70 -7.74 20.13
N GLY A 60 7.93 -7.77 21.45
CA GLY A 60 7.00 -8.38 22.42
C GLY A 60 5.63 -7.71 22.54
N GLY A 61 5.47 -6.48 22.02
CA GLY A 61 4.18 -5.79 21.89
C GLY A 61 3.59 -5.83 20.47
N ILE A 62 4.35 -6.33 19.48
CA ILE A 62 3.96 -6.29 18.07
C ILE A 62 3.37 -7.63 17.66
N ASN A 63 2.11 -7.63 17.30
CA ASN A 63 1.44 -8.82 16.77
C ASN A 63 1.80 -9.02 15.29
N LEU A 64 2.96 -9.67 15.03
CA LEU A 64 3.48 -9.91 13.67
C LEU A 64 2.46 -10.64 12.78
N THR A 65 1.67 -11.55 13.34
CA THR A 65 0.61 -12.25 12.62
C THR A 65 -0.44 -11.26 12.12
N GLN A 66 -0.86 -10.33 12.97
CA GLN A 66 -1.84 -9.30 12.60
C GLN A 66 -1.29 -8.38 11.51
N ILE A 67 -0.03 -7.95 11.62
CA ILE A 67 0.63 -7.12 10.60
C ILE A 67 0.69 -7.86 9.27
N PHE A 68 1.07 -9.14 9.26
CA PHE A 68 1.20 -9.92 8.04
C PHE A 68 -0.15 -10.07 7.31
N PHE A 69 -1.21 -10.46 8.02
CA PHE A 69 -2.54 -10.58 7.41
C PHE A 69 -3.11 -9.23 6.97
N SER A 70 -2.92 -8.19 7.77
CA SER A 70 -3.31 -6.83 7.40
C SER A 70 -2.55 -6.35 6.17
N PHE A 71 -1.25 -6.61 6.08
CA PHE A 71 -0.45 -6.26 4.91
C PHE A 71 -1.00 -6.89 3.63
N ILE A 72 -1.24 -8.21 3.64
CA ILE A 72 -1.81 -8.90 2.46
C ILE A 72 -3.14 -8.27 2.08
N PHE A 73 -4.00 -8.01 3.06
CA PHE A 73 -5.32 -7.45 2.83
C PHE A 73 -5.24 -6.03 2.23
N TYR A 74 -4.51 -5.11 2.88
CA TYR A 74 -4.36 -3.72 2.42
C TYR A 74 -3.63 -3.63 1.09
N PHE A 75 -2.61 -4.45 0.88
CA PHE A 75 -1.88 -4.53 -0.37
C PHE A 75 -2.80 -4.96 -1.52
N LEU A 76 -3.51 -6.07 -1.38
CA LEU A 76 -4.41 -6.57 -2.43
C LEU A 76 -5.57 -5.63 -2.69
N SER A 77 -6.25 -5.16 -1.64
CA SER A 77 -7.41 -4.27 -1.78
C SER A 77 -7.01 -2.92 -2.36
N GLY A 78 -5.91 -2.33 -1.89
CA GLY A 78 -5.37 -1.09 -2.41
C GLY A 78 -4.92 -1.24 -3.86
N TYR A 79 -4.17 -2.30 -4.18
CA TYR A 79 -3.74 -2.60 -5.54
C TYR A 79 -4.93 -2.73 -6.50
N LEU A 80 -5.95 -3.51 -6.13
CA LEU A 80 -7.14 -3.71 -6.96
C LEU A 80 -7.94 -2.42 -7.15
N MET A 81 -8.07 -1.61 -6.09
CA MET A 81 -8.74 -0.31 -6.15
C MET A 81 -8.02 0.64 -7.13
N TYR A 82 -6.72 0.83 -6.97
CA TYR A 82 -5.95 1.72 -7.84
C TYR A 82 -5.84 1.20 -9.27
N SER A 83 -5.66 -0.11 -9.45
CA SER A 83 -5.66 -0.73 -10.79
C SER A 83 -6.98 -0.52 -11.53
N SER A 84 -8.12 -0.58 -10.83
CA SER A 84 -9.42 -0.31 -11.44
C SER A 84 -9.55 1.14 -11.91
N LEU A 85 -9.05 2.11 -11.12
CA LEU A 85 -9.06 3.53 -11.47
C LEU A 85 -8.13 3.81 -12.66
N PHE A 86 -6.90 3.30 -12.64
CA PHE A 86 -5.97 3.44 -13.78
C PHE A 86 -6.50 2.78 -15.06
N ALA A 87 -7.19 1.65 -14.93
CA ALA A 87 -7.81 1.00 -16.07
C ALA A 87 -8.98 1.82 -16.64
N ALA A 88 -9.76 2.50 -15.80
CA ALA A 88 -10.80 3.42 -16.24
C ALA A 88 -10.19 4.61 -17.01
N VAL A 89 -9.14 5.23 -16.46
CA VAL A 89 -8.41 6.32 -17.11
C VAL A 89 -7.84 5.86 -18.46
N GLY A 90 -7.10 4.73 -18.47
CA GLY A 90 -6.48 4.22 -19.70
C GLY A 90 -7.47 3.79 -20.78
N SER A 91 -8.72 3.47 -20.43
CA SER A 91 -9.78 3.17 -21.41
C SER A 91 -10.50 4.40 -21.95
N ALA A 92 -10.40 5.53 -21.24
CA ALA A 92 -11.11 6.75 -21.57
C ALA A 92 -10.29 7.74 -22.40
N VAL A 93 -8.97 7.55 -22.48
CA VAL A 93 -8.04 8.53 -23.08
C VAL A 93 -7.24 7.88 -24.20
N ASP A 94 -7.22 8.52 -25.36
CA ASP A 94 -6.49 8.05 -26.56
C ASP A 94 -5.06 8.64 -26.65
N ALA A 95 -4.87 9.86 -26.15
CA ALA A 95 -3.59 10.57 -26.23
C ALA A 95 -2.80 10.49 -24.92
N GLU A 96 -1.49 10.23 -25.00
CA GLU A 96 -0.61 10.10 -23.85
C GLU A 96 -0.56 11.40 -23.00
N ALA A 97 -0.59 12.56 -23.65
CA ALA A 97 -0.60 13.87 -22.98
C ALA A 97 -1.88 14.08 -22.13
N ASP A 98 -3.03 13.63 -22.61
CA ASP A 98 -4.29 13.74 -21.87
C ASP A 98 -4.34 12.73 -20.71
N THR A 99 -3.67 11.58 -20.87
CA THR A 99 -3.59 10.54 -19.82
C THR A 99 -3.00 11.07 -18.53
N GLN A 100 -1.94 11.88 -18.61
CA GLN A 100 -1.29 12.47 -17.43
C GLN A 100 -2.25 13.36 -16.62
N GLN A 101 -3.11 14.13 -17.29
CA GLN A 101 -4.10 14.99 -16.62
C GLN A 101 -5.10 14.17 -15.79
N PHE A 102 -5.51 12.99 -16.28
CA PHE A 102 -6.46 12.12 -15.57
C PHE A 102 -5.80 11.22 -14.52
N ILE A 103 -4.50 10.93 -14.65
CA ILE A 103 -3.73 10.15 -13.66
C ILE A 103 -3.48 10.97 -12.40
N LEU A 104 -3.24 12.29 -12.51
CA LEU A 104 -2.91 13.16 -11.39
C LEU A 104 -3.90 13.05 -10.21
N PRO A 105 -5.23 13.19 -10.39
CA PRO A 105 -6.18 13.06 -9.28
C PRO A 105 -6.15 11.72 -8.57
N VAL A 106 -5.80 10.65 -9.28
CA VAL A 106 -5.67 9.28 -8.73
C VAL A 106 -4.36 9.15 -7.95
N THR A 107 -3.30 9.83 -8.38
CA THR A 107 -1.96 9.74 -7.78
C THR A 107 -1.78 10.66 -6.58
N ILE A 108 -2.49 11.80 -6.53
CA ILE A 108 -2.39 12.77 -5.42
C ILE A 108 -2.56 12.11 -4.03
N PRO A 109 -3.57 11.25 -3.77
CA PRO A 109 -3.70 10.59 -2.46
C PRO A 109 -2.51 9.69 -2.10
N LEU A 110 -1.88 9.05 -3.09
CA LEU A 110 -0.67 8.25 -2.88
C LEU A 110 0.50 9.12 -2.47
N ILE A 111 0.74 10.21 -3.21
CA ILE A 111 1.81 11.18 -2.89
C ILE A 111 1.59 11.76 -1.50
N LEU A 112 0.35 12.15 -1.19
CA LEU A 112 -0.02 12.68 0.13
C LEU A 112 0.28 11.66 1.23
N SER A 113 -0.05 10.37 1.01
CA SER A 113 0.26 9.31 1.96
C SER A 113 1.76 9.23 2.25
N PHE A 114 2.61 9.31 1.24
CA PHE A 114 4.07 9.29 1.42
C PHE A 114 4.59 10.49 2.21
N ILE A 115 4.07 11.69 1.93
CA ILE A 115 4.45 12.92 2.65
C ILE A 115 4.04 12.83 4.12
N LEU A 116 2.91 12.20 4.42
CA LEU A 116 2.36 12.09 5.76
C LEU A 116 2.98 10.95 6.60
N ILE A 117 3.82 10.09 6.04
CA ILE A 117 4.45 9.00 6.80
C ILE A 117 5.18 9.53 8.01
N GLN A 118 6.04 10.55 7.85
CA GLN A 118 6.83 11.09 8.95
C GLN A 118 5.97 11.71 10.07
N PRO A 119 5.03 12.64 9.80
CA PRO A 119 4.13 13.17 10.82
C PRO A 119 3.31 12.10 11.53
N ILE A 120 2.99 10.99 10.87
CA ILE A 120 2.22 9.89 11.45
C ILE A 120 3.09 9.01 12.34
N ILE A 121 4.34 8.77 11.99
CA ILE A 121 5.30 8.07 12.85
C ILE A 121 5.55 8.86 14.13
N ASP A 122 5.65 10.19 14.03
CA ASP A 122 5.87 11.07 15.18
C ASP A 122 4.67 11.12 16.12
N ASN A 123 3.43 10.96 15.60
CA ASN A 123 2.20 10.91 16.40
C ASN A 123 1.17 9.91 15.81
N PRO A 124 1.34 8.61 16.03
CA PRO A 124 0.51 7.56 15.43
C PRO A 124 -0.94 7.55 15.93
N ASP A 125 -1.21 8.10 17.12
CA ASP A 125 -2.55 8.20 17.73
C ASP A 125 -3.21 9.56 17.51
N GLY A 126 -2.54 10.44 16.75
CA GLY A 126 -3.06 11.77 16.45
C GLY A 126 -4.29 11.74 15.53
N ALA A 127 -5.09 12.81 15.57
CA ALA A 127 -6.27 12.96 14.73
C ALA A 127 -5.93 12.85 13.23
N LEU A 128 -4.78 13.36 12.80
CA LEU A 128 -4.30 13.23 11.42
C LEU A 128 -4.12 11.76 11.03
N ALA A 129 -3.43 11.00 11.88
CA ALA A 129 -3.16 9.59 11.66
C ALA A 129 -4.46 8.77 11.59
N PHE A 130 -5.40 9.06 12.49
CA PHE A 130 -6.72 8.44 12.50
C PHE A 130 -7.48 8.69 11.18
N TRP A 131 -7.69 9.97 10.80
CA TRP A 131 -8.48 10.28 9.61
C TRP A 131 -7.83 9.77 8.32
N MET A 132 -6.50 9.90 8.18
CA MET A 132 -5.78 9.40 6.99
C MET A 132 -5.79 7.88 6.89
N SER A 133 -5.88 7.16 8.02
CA SER A 133 -6.03 5.70 8.01
C SER A 133 -7.47 5.23 7.71
N MET A 134 -8.48 6.12 7.83
CA MET A 134 -9.87 5.82 7.47
C MET A 134 -10.21 6.15 6.03
N ILE A 135 -9.52 7.13 5.42
CA ILE A 135 -9.73 7.48 4.02
C ILE A 135 -9.20 6.34 3.13
N PRO A 136 -10.05 5.69 2.30
CA PRO A 136 -9.70 4.45 1.59
C PRO A 136 -8.56 4.62 0.58
N PHE A 137 -8.36 5.83 0.05
CA PHE A 137 -7.26 6.10 -0.88
C PHE A 137 -5.89 6.18 -0.19
N THR A 138 -5.84 6.58 1.07
CA THR A 138 -4.59 6.69 1.84
C THR A 138 -4.40 5.52 2.80
N SER A 139 -5.50 4.86 3.21
CA SER A 139 -5.50 3.81 4.23
C SER A 139 -4.56 2.63 3.95
N PRO A 140 -4.35 2.14 2.70
CA PRO A 140 -3.44 1.04 2.45
C PRO A 140 -1.99 1.30 2.85
N ILE A 141 -1.57 2.57 2.78
CA ILE A 141 -0.22 2.99 3.19
C ILE A 141 -0.22 3.39 4.66
N ILE A 142 -1.12 4.29 5.04
CA ILE A 142 -1.11 4.91 6.38
C ILE A 142 -1.44 3.91 7.49
N MET A 143 -2.41 3.03 7.29
CA MET A 143 -2.73 2.02 8.29
C MET A 143 -1.56 1.04 8.49
N MET A 144 -0.84 0.69 7.42
CA MET A 144 0.35 -0.16 7.53
C MET A 144 1.48 0.51 8.31
N VAL A 145 1.63 1.84 8.21
CA VAL A 145 2.59 2.62 9.00
C VAL A 145 2.18 2.66 10.48
N ARG A 146 0.88 2.74 10.79
CA ARG A 146 0.35 2.80 12.17
C ARG A 146 0.34 1.46 12.89
N LEU A 147 0.15 0.35 12.18
CA LEU A 147 0.00 -1.01 12.76
C LEU A 147 1.06 -1.39 13.79
N PRO A 148 2.37 -1.13 13.57
CA PRO A 148 3.41 -1.45 14.55
C PRO A 148 3.30 -0.68 15.87
N PHE A 149 2.58 0.44 15.90
CA PHE A 149 2.40 1.27 17.10
C PHE A 149 1.21 0.86 17.98
N GLY A 150 0.50 -0.24 17.62
CA GLY A 150 -0.56 -0.79 18.47
C GLY A 150 -1.94 -0.22 18.23
N VAL A 151 -2.35 -0.07 16.98
CA VAL A 151 -3.69 0.43 16.59
C VAL A 151 -4.80 -0.46 17.16
N PRO A 152 -5.87 0.12 17.75
CA PRO A 152 -7.03 -0.63 18.21
C PRO A 152 -7.66 -1.46 17.10
N SER A 153 -8.03 -2.71 17.39
CA SER A 153 -8.54 -3.65 16.37
C SER A 153 -9.80 -3.14 15.65
N TRP A 154 -10.65 -2.37 16.32
CA TRP A 154 -11.86 -1.81 15.72
C TRP A 154 -11.55 -0.80 14.60
N GLU A 155 -10.47 -0.01 14.73
CA GLU A 155 -10.03 0.92 13.69
C GLU A 155 -9.56 0.16 12.45
N ILE A 156 -8.84 -0.94 12.65
CA ILE A 156 -8.35 -1.78 11.55
C ILE A 156 -9.52 -2.38 10.78
N TYR A 157 -10.49 -2.99 11.48
CA TYR A 157 -11.66 -3.59 10.83
C TYR A 157 -12.55 -2.54 10.15
N LEU A 158 -12.73 -1.37 10.77
CA LEU A 158 -13.49 -0.28 10.18
C LEU A 158 -12.84 0.22 8.88
N SER A 159 -11.51 0.46 8.91
CA SER A 159 -10.75 0.88 7.74
C SER A 159 -10.80 -0.17 6.62
N MET A 160 -10.67 -1.47 6.97
CA MET A 160 -10.80 -2.57 6.01
C MET A 160 -12.19 -2.58 5.34
N LEU A 161 -13.25 -2.40 6.11
CA LEU A 161 -14.63 -2.37 5.63
C LEU A 161 -14.85 -1.19 4.66
N ILE A 162 -14.38 0.00 5.02
CA ILE A 162 -14.47 1.19 4.17
C ILE A 162 -13.68 0.98 2.87
N LEU A 163 -12.48 0.40 2.96
CA LEU A 163 -11.63 0.11 1.80
C LEU A 163 -12.30 -0.87 0.85
N VAL A 164 -12.90 -1.96 1.34
CA VAL A 164 -13.64 -2.94 0.53
C VAL A 164 -14.84 -2.28 -0.15
N GLY A 165 -15.63 -1.50 0.60
CA GLY A 165 -16.77 -0.78 0.03
C GLY A 165 -16.36 0.18 -1.09
N THR A 166 -15.25 0.89 -0.88
CA THR A 166 -14.70 1.80 -1.89
C THR A 166 -14.14 1.04 -3.09
N PHE A 167 -13.42 -0.06 -2.87
CA PHE A 167 -12.93 -0.91 -3.95
C PHE A 167 -14.06 -1.44 -4.83
N ILE A 168 -15.14 -1.95 -4.24
CA ILE A 168 -16.31 -2.45 -4.99
C ILE A 168 -16.93 -1.30 -5.81
N THR A 169 -17.12 -0.14 -5.20
CA THR A 169 -17.70 1.03 -5.85
C THR A 169 -16.83 1.54 -7.00
N THR A 170 -15.52 1.69 -6.77
CA THR A 170 -14.57 2.14 -7.80
C THR A 170 -14.46 1.15 -8.95
N THR A 171 -14.45 -0.16 -8.66
CA THR A 171 -14.42 -1.20 -9.69
C THR A 171 -15.70 -1.21 -10.53
N TRP A 172 -16.86 -0.98 -9.91
CA TRP A 172 -18.12 -0.87 -10.63
C TRP A 172 -18.15 0.36 -11.54
N ILE A 173 -17.73 1.53 -11.05
CA ILE A 173 -17.59 2.76 -11.84
C ILE A 173 -16.60 2.56 -12.98
N ALA A 174 -15.41 2.02 -12.68
CA ALA A 174 -14.37 1.73 -13.66
C ALA A 174 -14.87 0.79 -14.77
N GLY A 175 -15.65 -0.23 -14.42
CA GLY A 175 -16.21 -1.17 -15.37
C GLY A 175 -17.22 -0.52 -16.34
N ARG A 176 -17.99 0.48 -15.89
CA ARG A 176 -18.87 1.26 -16.75
C ARG A 176 -18.10 2.18 -17.69
N ILE A 177 -17.14 2.93 -17.15
CA ILE A 177 -16.28 3.80 -17.96
C ILE A 177 -15.53 2.98 -19.01
N TYR A 178 -14.97 1.83 -18.62
CA TYR A 178 -14.23 0.95 -19.50
C TYR A 178 -15.06 0.43 -20.69
N ARG A 179 -16.30 -0.01 -20.44
CA ARG A 179 -17.20 -0.47 -21.51
C ARG A 179 -17.56 0.63 -22.52
N THR A 180 -17.78 1.84 -22.02
CA THR A 180 -18.14 2.98 -22.88
C THR A 180 -16.91 3.56 -23.57
N GLY A 181 -15.77 3.66 -22.86
CA GLY A 181 -14.53 4.23 -23.38
C GLY A 181 -13.97 3.48 -24.57
N ILE A 182 -13.94 2.13 -24.53
CA ILE A 182 -13.47 1.31 -25.67
C ILE A 182 -14.29 1.51 -26.94
N LEU A 183 -15.59 1.85 -26.81
CA LEU A 183 -16.47 2.05 -27.95
C LEU A 183 -16.42 3.47 -28.53
N MET A 184 -15.85 4.43 -27.81
CA MET A 184 -15.82 5.86 -28.15
C MET A 184 -14.45 6.33 -28.67
N TYR A 185 -13.74 5.50 -29.40
CA TYR A 185 -12.42 5.82 -29.98
C TYR A 185 -12.44 7.12 -30.80
N GLY A 186 -11.48 8.01 -30.57
CA GLY A 186 -11.30 9.28 -31.33
C GLY A 186 -12.02 10.51 -30.78
N LYS A 187 -12.70 10.44 -29.63
CA LYS A 187 -13.26 11.63 -28.95
C LYS A 187 -12.37 12.03 -27.78
N LYS A 188 -12.06 13.34 -27.67
CA LYS A 188 -11.36 13.88 -26.49
C LYS A 188 -12.20 13.62 -25.24
N ALA A 189 -11.68 12.81 -24.33
CA ALA A 189 -12.31 12.58 -23.03
C ALA A 189 -12.32 13.87 -22.21
N SER A 190 -13.49 14.21 -21.65
CA SER A 190 -13.64 15.29 -20.68
C SER A 190 -14.26 14.73 -19.40
N TYR A 191 -13.96 15.33 -18.23
CA TYR A 191 -14.58 14.94 -16.96
C TYR A 191 -16.13 14.92 -17.02
N LYS A 192 -16.73 15.84 -17.81
CA LYS A 192 -18.19 15.86 -18.04
C LYS A 192 -18.69 14.64 -18.82
N GLU A 193 -17.90 14.13 -19.75
CA GLU A 193 -18.24 12.94 -20.52
C GLU A 193 -18.07 11.67 -19.69
N LEU A 194 -16.99 11.56 -18.90
CA LEU A 194 -16.80 10.47 -17.94
C LEU A 194 -17.99 10.35 -16.98
N TRP A 195 -18.50 11.49 -16.48
CA TRP A 195 -19.68 11.49 -15.61
C TRP A 195 -20.94 11.01 -16.31
N LYS A 196 -21.11 11.30 -17.59
CA LYS A 196 -22.22 10.77 -18.40
C LYS A 196 -22.09 9.26 -18.61
N TRP A 197 -20.88 8.76 -18.86
CA TRP A 197 -20.61 7.34 -19.07
C TRP A 197 -20.91 6.46 -17.85
N ILE A 198 -20.84 7.01 -16.66
CA ILE A 198 -21.25 6.32 -15.43
C ILE A 198 -22.78 6.07 -15.40
N LYS A 199 -23.57 6.89 -16.08
CA LYS A 199 -25.03 6.77 -16.09
C LYS A 199 -25.57 5.76 -17.12
N TYR A 200 -24.75 5.41 -18.12
CA TYR A 200 -25.06 4.38 -19.11
C TYR A 200 -24.47 3.03 -18.69
#